data_a1cad2a8d386774b4012703b9cc1972f
#
_entry.id   a1cad2a8d386774b4012703b9cc1972f
#
_cell.length_a   1.000
_cell.length_b   1.000
_cell.length_c   1.000
_cell.angle_alpha   90.00
_cell.angle_beta   90.00
_cell.angle_gamma   90.00
#
_symmetry.space_group_name_H-M   'P 1'
#
loop_
_entity.id
_entity.type
_entity.pdbx_description
1 polymer ?
#
loop_
_entity_poly.entity_id
_entity_poly.type
_entity_poly.pdbx_seq_one_letter_code
_entity_poly.pdbx_strand_id
1 'polypeptide(L)'
;RGVSTLMIEEHAEIGRPFQCVGLVNPPAMNMVNLQETILQNVDGALIHSPSGIMVPVGKDGHVRTHVVCRKRFDQGVVAQAMEAGAHLWLLSKPLDAEVKPDGVEIKVEREGEIIDLKCDLLIGADGAHSWTRRYFKMGRPKEMMIGFQADVSGLEGKPNWLEMYTGKDVAPGLFAWVIPTGNDSHRIGVWSRAHDLEGRSV
;
A
#
# COMPACT_ATOMS: atom_id res chain seq x y z
N ARG A 1 -15.24 16.71 8.63
CA ARG A 1 -16.42 17.03 9.49
C ARG A 1 -16.07 18.19 10.42
N GLY A 2 -15.76 19.36 9.84
CA GLY A 2 -15.50 20.58 10.60
C GLY A 2 -14.09 20.70 11.21
N VAL A 3 -13.18 19.78 10.89
CA VAL A 3 -11.78 19.86 11.30
C VAL A 3 -10.96 20.31 10.09
N SER A 4 -10.20 21.41 10.24
CA SER A 4 -9.24 21.84 9.22
C SER A 4 -8.13 20.80 9.12
N THR A 5 -7.90 20.27 7.94
CA THR A 5 -6.95 19.18 7.71
C THR A 5 -6.00 19.54 6.57
N LEU A 6 -4.70 19.41 6.80
CA LEU A 6 -3.66 19.48 5.79
C LEU A 6 -2.99 18.12 5.66
N MET A 7 -2.98 17.57 4.44
CA MET A 7 -2.19 16.40 4.05
C MET A 7 -0.90 16.89 3.38
N ILE A 8 0.24 16.36 3.78
CA ILE A 8 1.52 16.61 3.12
C ILE A 8 2.07 15.32 2.54
N GLU A 9 2.56 15.37 1.31
CA GLU A 9 3.10 14.24 0.56
C GLU A 9 4.43 14.65 -0.08
N GLU A 10 5.47 13.84 0.10
CA GLU A 10 6.80 14.15 -0.41
C GLU A 10 6.94 14.00 -1.93
N HIS A 11 6.09 13.19 -2.55
CA HIS A 11 6.12 12.93 -3.99
C HIS A 11 5.33 13.98 -4.77
N ALA A 12 5.63 14.06 -6.06
CA ALA A 12 4.95 14.97 -6.99
C ALA A 12 3.55 14.48 -7.41
N GLU A 13 3.22 13.21 -7.14
CA GLU A 13 1.99 12.59 -7.57
C GLU A 13 1.50 11.56 -6.55
N ILE A 14 0.20 11.60 -6.23
CA ILE A 14 -0.45 10.59 -5.38
C ILE A 14 -0.43 9.22 -6.07
N GLY A 15 -0.11 8.17 -5.29
CA GLY A 15 -0.06 6.80 -5.78
C GLY A 15 1.22 6.45 -6.58
N ARG A 16 2.26 7.27 -6.46
CA ARG A 16 3.61 7.03 -6.98
C ARG A 16 4.65 7.27 -5.89
N PRO A 17 5.70 6.42 -5.79
CA PRO A 17 5.89 5.15 -6.51
C PRO A 17 4.84 4.10 -6.15
N PHE A 18 4.62 3.16 -7.06
CA PHE A 18 3.65 2.08 -6.88
C PHE A 18 4.22 0.99 -5.96
N GLN A 19 3.63 0.79 -4.80
CA GLN A 19 4.19 -0.08 -3.76
C GLN A 19 3.25 -1.19 -3.27
N CYS A 20 2.01 -1.25 -3.75
CA CYS A 20 1.00 -2.19 -3.25
C CYS A 20 0.36 -2.99 -4.36
N VAL A 21 0.12 -4.26 -4.13
CA VAL A 21 -0.55 -5.17 -5.08
C VAL A 21 -1.99 -4.73 -5.43
N GLY A 22 -2.63 -3.92 -4.58
CA GLY A 22 -3.94 -3.36 -4.86
C GLY A 22 -5.11 -4.27 -4.53
N LEU A 23 -4.98 -5.17 -3.57
CA LEU A 23 -6.11 -5.98 -3.10
C LEU A 23 -6.97 -5.20 -2.12
N VAL A 24 -8.23 -4.97 -2.47
CA VAL A 24 -9.22 -4.26 -1.65
C VAL A 24 -10.46 -5.13 -1.49
N ASN A 25 -10.84 -5.43 -0.26
CA ASN A 25 -12.02 -6.24 0.00
C ASN A 25 -13.33 -5.46 -0.26
N PRO A 26 -14.46 -6.14 -0.55
CA PRO A 26 -15.72 -5.47 -0.85
C PRO A 26 -16.20 -4.48 0.23
N PRO A 27 -16.10 -4.77 1.55
CA PRO A 27 -16.47 -3.78 2.57
C PRO A 27 -15.66 -2.48 2.48
N ALA A 28 -14.34 -2.56 2.29
CA ALA A 28 -13.51 -1.36 2.15
C ALA A 28 -13.83 -0.59 0.86
N MET A 29 -14.08 -1.31 -0.25
CA MET A 29 -14.49 -0.70 -1.51
C MET A 29 -15.82 0.05 -1.36
N ASN A 30 -16.79 -0.53 -0.66
CA ASN A 30 -18.09 0.11 -0.41
C ASN A 30 -17.98 1.38 0.47
N MET A 31 -16.97 1.47 1.32
CA MET A 31 -16.75 2.68 2.14
C MET A 31 -16.31 3.89 1.32
N VAL A 32 -15.56 3.67 0.24
CA VAL A 32 -14.98 4.73 -0.59
C VAL A 32 -15.67 4.90 -1.93
N ASN A 33 -16.49 3.94 -2.36
CA ASN A 33 -17.27 3.98 -3.61
C ASN A 33 -16.41 4.30 -4.84
N LEU A 34 -15.29 3.59 -5.02
CA LEU A 34 -14.34 3.77 -6.13
C LEU A 34 -14.28 2.53 -7.05
N GLN A 35 -15.44 1.95 -7.38
CA GLN A 35 -15.57 0.74 -8.20
C GLN A 35 -14.93 0.88 -9.58
N GLU A 36 -14.88 2.09 -10.15
CA GLU A 36 -14.25 2.39 -11.42
C GLU A 36 -12.72 2.19 -11.42
N THR A 37 -12.13 1.99 -10.24
CA THR A 37 -10.71 1.67 -10.09
C THR A 37 -10.41 0.18 -10.12
N ILE A 38 -11.45 -0.67 -10.11
CA ILE A 38 -11.33 -2.12 -10.14
C ILE A 38 -10.79 -2.55 -11.51
N LEU A 39 -9.73 -3.32 -11.49
CA LEU A 39 -9.12 -3.96 -12.66
C LEU A 39 -9.68 -5.38 -12.84
N GLN A 40 -9.83 -6.12 -11.73
CA GLN A 40 -10.25 -7.51 -11.73
C GLN A 40 -10.95 -7.86 -10.42
N ASN A 41 -11.98 -8.70 -10.50
CA ASN A 41 -12.57 -9.35 -9.34
C ASN A 41 -11.84 -10.66 -9.05
N VAL A 42 -11.68 -11.00 -7.79
CA VAL A 42 -11.02 -12.23 -7.35
C VAL A 42 -11.95 -13.01 -6.42
N ASP A 43 -12.22 -14.24 -6.78
CA ASP A 43 -13.13 -15.15 -6.09
C ASP A 43 -12.42 -16.02 -5.06
N GLY A 44 -11.11 -16.22 -5.21
CA GLY A 44 -10.32 -17.04 -4.32
C GLY A 44 -8.84 -17.09 -4.65
N ALA A 45 -8.15 -17.98 -3.95
CA ALA A 45 -6.72 -18.22 -4.09
C ALA A 45 -6.43 -19.71 -4.30
N LEU A 46 -5.47 -20.01 -5.18
CA LEU A 46 -4.81 -21.30 -5.29
C LEU A 46 -3.51 -21.26 -4.50
N ILE A 47 -3.41 -22.02 -3.42
CA ILE A 47 -2.22 -22.04 -2.57
C ILE A 47 -1.36 -23.25 -2.93
N HIS A 48 -0.15 -22.99 -3.41
CA HIS A 48 0.81 -23.99 -3.83
C HIS A 48 1.85 -24.22 -2.73
N SER A 49 1.99 -25.48 -2.32
CA SER A 49 3.03 -25.93 -1.39
C SER A 49 4.33 -26.28 -2.12
N PRO A 50 5.47 -26.34 -1.42
CA PRO A 50 6.75 -26.79 -2.00
C PRO A 50 6.73 -28.23 -2.53
N SER A 51 5.80 -29.06 -2.00
CA SER A 51 5.63 -30.46 -2.45
C SER A 51 4.74 -30.62 -3.69
N GLY A 52 4.28 -29.50 -4.29
CA GLY A 52 3.41 -29.53 -5.46
C GLY A 52 1.93 -29.72 -5.14
N ILE A 53 1.54 -29.75 -3.86
CA ILE A 53 0.12 -29.79 -3.48
C ILE A 53 -0.47 -28.40 -3.68
N MET A 54 -1.62 -28.35 -4.36
CA MET A 54 -2.39 -27.12 -4.56
C MET A 54 -3.71 -27.21 -3.80
N VAL A 55 -4.01 -26.18 -3.00
CA VAL A 55 -5.23 -26.08 -2.21
C VAL A 55 -6.02 -24.85 -2.67
N PRO A 56 -7.25 -25.04 -3.20
CA PRO A 56 -8.13 -23.92 -3.52
C PRO A 56 -8.81 -23.38 -2.26
N VAL A 57 -8.83 -22.05 -2.11
CA VAL A 57 -9.52 -21.33 -1.03
C VAL A 57 -10.40 -20.26 -1.64
N GLY A 58 -11.69 -20.50 -1.69
CA GLY A 58 -12.67 -19.60 -2.30
C GLY A 58 -13.78 -20.37 -2.99
N LYS A 59 -14.60 -19.65 -3.75
CA LYS A 59 -15.72 -20.20 -4.52
C LYS A 59 -15.96 -19.35 -5.74
N ASP A 60 -16.02 -19.96 -6.92
CA ASP A 60 -16.31 -19.28 -8.19
C ASP A 60 -17.59 -18.44 -8.11
N GLY A 61 -17.57 -17.23 -8.63
CA GLY A 61 -18.67 -16.28 -8.60
C GLY A 61 -18.92 -15.63 -7.24
N HIS A 62 -18.04 -15.82 -6.26
CA HIS A 62 -18.14 -15.19 -4.96
C HIS A 62 -16.91 -14.28 -4.70
N VAL A 63 -17.03 -13.01 -5.08
CA VAL A 63 -15.94 -12.05 -4.98
C VAL A 63 -15.45 -11.89 -3.53
N ARG A 64 -14.19 -12.22 -3.31
CA ARG A 64 -13.50 -12.08 -2.02
C ARG A 64 -12.71 -10.79 -1.91
N THR A 65 -12.15 -10.36 -3.04
CA THR A 65 -11.36 -9.12 -3.10
C THR A 65 -11.39 -8.56 -4.52
N HIS A 66 -11.13 -7.27 -4.63
CA HIS A 66 -10.93 -6.57 -5.89
C HIS A 66 -9.46 -6.27 -6.07
N VAL A 67 -8.94 -6.45 -7.26
CA VAL A 67 -7.64 -5.89 -7.68
C VAL A 67 -7.91 -4.51 -8.24
N VAL A 68 -7.30 -3.50 -7.65
CA VAL A 68 -7.49 -2.11 -8.08
C VAL A 68 -6.22 -1.51 -8.71
N CYS A 69 -6.43 -0.54 -9.59
CA CYS A 69 -5.36 0.39 -9.96
C CYS A 69 -5.06 1.30 -8.76
N ARG A 70 -3.99 1.00 -8.00
CA ARG A 70 -3.66 1.73 -6.77
C ARG A 70 -3.47 3.22 -6.99
N LYS A 71 -2.85 3.61 -8.10
CA LYS A 71 -2.71 5.04 -8.44
C LYS A 71 -4.08 5.72 -8.48
N ARG A 72 -5.02 5.18 -9.27
CA ARG A 72 -6.37 5.76 -9.39
C ARG A 72 -7.17 5.67 -8.10
N PHE A 73 -7.02 4.57 -7.37
CA PHE A 73 -7.69 4.38 -6.09
C PHE A 73 -7.21 5.40 -5.05
N ASP A 74 -5.90 5.55 -4.88
CA ASP A 74 -5.32 6.50 -3.92
C ASP A 74 -5.66 7.95 -4.31
N GLN A 75 -5.62 8.29 -5.60
CA GLN A 75 -6.06 9.59 -6.11
C GLN A 75 -7.54 9.85 -5.82
N GLY A 76 -8.41 8.84 -6.00
CA GLY A 76 -9.84 8.95 -5.69
C GLY A 76 -10.11 9.19 -4.21
N VAL A 77 -9.42 8.48 -3.32
CA VAL A 77 -9.53 8.70 -1.86
C VAL A 77 -9.09 10.11 -1.48
N VAL A 78 -7.97 10.58 -2.04
CA VAL A 78 -7.49 11.96 -1.80
C VAL A 78 -8.45 13.00 -2.35
N ALA A 79 -9.03 12.79 -3.54
CA ALA A 79 -10.02 13.69 -4.11
C ALA A 79 -11.25 13.83 -3.19
N GLN A 80 -11.76 12.72 -2.68
CA GLN A 80 -12.87 12.73 -1.71
C GLN A 80 -12.51 13.47 -0.42
N ALA A 81 -11.26 13.34 0.06
CA ALA A 81 -10.81 14.09 1.23
C ALA A 81 -10.77 15.60 0.95
N MET A 82 -10.30 16.00 -0.24
CA MET A 82 -10.27 17.41 -0.65
C MET A 82 -11.69 17.98 -0.84
N GLU A 83 -12.60 17.21 -1.43
CA GLU A 83 -14.02 17.57 -1.52
C GLU A 83 -14.67 17.75 -0.13
N ALA A 84 -14.21 16.99 0.85
CA ALA A 84 -14.61 17.13 2.25
C ALA A 84 -13.94 18.29 2.99
N GLY A 85 -13.11 19.09 2.30
CA GLY A 85 -12.46 20.29 2.84
C GLY A 85 -11.02 20.11 3.31
N ALA A 86 -10.38 18.97 3.05
CA ALA A 86 -8.96 18.81 3.33
C ALA A 86 -8.09 19.52 2.27
N HIS A 87 -6.93 20.00 2.68
CA HIS A 87 -5.92 20.57 1.78
C HIS A 87 -4.82 19.54 1.53
N LEU A 88 -4.24 19.55 0.33
CA LEU A 88 -3.12 18.70 -0.06
C LEU A 88 -1.93 19.54 -0.49
N TRP A 89 -0.77 19.26 0.08
CA TRP A 89 0.52 19.77 -0.39
C TRP A 89 1.35 18.59 -0.89
N LEU A 90 1.65 18.60 -2.17
CA LEU A 90 2.62 17.72 -2.81
C LEU A 90 4.03 18.33 -2.69
N LEU A 91 5.07 17.54 -2.99
CA LEU A 91 6.49 17.94 -2.90
C LEU A 91 6.82 18.56 -1.54
N SER A 92 6.21 18.01 -0.49
CA SER A 92 6.28 18.57 0.85
C SER A 92 6.70 17.51 1.85
N LYS A 93 7.72 17.77 2.64
CA LYS A 93 8.23 16.84 3.63
C LYS A 93 8.50 17.51 4.97
N PRO A 94 8.26 16.85 6.09
CA PRO A 94 8.57 17.39 7.41
C PRO A 94 10.09 17.40 7.63
N LEU A 95 10.60 18.49 8.21
CA LEU A 95 12.00 18.64 8.59
C LEU A 95 12.20 18.57 10.10
N ASP A 96 11.31 19.23 10.84
CA ASP A 96 11.43 19.44 12.29
C ASP A 96 10.04 19.54 12.91
N ALA A 97 9.88 19.17 14.19
CA ALA A 97 8.63 19.36 14.91
C ALA A 97 8.86 19.49 16.41
N GLU A 98 8.03 20.26 17.08
CA GLU A 98 8.06 20.43 18.53
C GLU A 98 6.65 20.30 19.11
N VAL A 99 6.49 19.42 20.08
CA VAL A 99 5.24 19.32 20.84
C VAL A 99 5.18 20.42 21.87
N LYS A 100 4.13 21.23 21.81
CA LYS A 100 3.83 22.31 22.76
C LYS A 100 2.60 21.95 23.59
N PRO A 101 2.37 22.66 24.71
CA PRO A 101 1.15 22.45 25.51
C PRO A 101 -0.16 22.68 24.73
N ASP A 102 -0.10 23.47 23.67
CA ASP A 102 -1.23 23.92 22.85
C ASP A 102 -1.18 23.41 21.40
N GLY A 103 -0.46 22.31 21.15
CA GLY A 103 -0.41 21.66 19.83
C GLY A 103 0.99 21.21 19.40
N VAL A 104 1.20 21.12 18.10
CA VAL A 104 2.48 20.77 17.48
C VAL A 104 2.90 21.83 16.50
N GLU A 105 4.09 22.37 16.68
CA GLU A 105 4.76 23.21 15.68
C GLU A 105 5.59 22.31 14.77
N ILE A 106 5.51 22.49 13.45
CA ILE A 106 6.19 21.66 12.46
C ILE A 106 6.80 22.53 11.36
N LYS A 107 8.03 22.24 10.98
CA LYS A 107 8.69 22.83 9.80
C LYS A 107 8.56 21.87 8.63
N VAL A 108 8.03 22.39 7.53
CA VAL A 108 7.83 21.63 6.29
C VAL A 108 8.63 22.28 5.18
N GLU A 109 9.45 21.50 4.50
CA GLU A 109 10.04 21.92 3.23
C GLU A 109 9.04 21.68 2.10
N ARG A 110 8.75 22.70 1.33
CA ARG A 110 7.91 22.65 0.15
C ARG A 110 8.54 23.47 -0.96
N GLU A 111 8.82 22.85 -2.11
CA GLU A 111 9.39 23.52 -3.29
C GLU A 111 10.65 24.33 -2.99
N GLY A 112 11.47 23.90 -2.02
CA GLY A 112 12.70 24.56 -1.61
C GLY A 112 12.52 25.66 -0.55
N GLU A 113 11.30 25.94 -0.13
CA GLU A 113 11.01 26.87 0.96
C GLU A 113 10.70 26.11 2.26
N ILE A 114 11.07 26.71 3.40
CA ILE A 114 10.72 26.19 4.72
C ILE A 114 9.53 26.97 5.26
N ILE A 115 8.46 26.25 5.56
CA ILE A 115 7.20 26.81 6.05
C ILE A 115 6.99 26.32 7.48
N ASP A 116 6.75 27.24 8.41
CA ASP A 116 6.35 26.94 9.77
C ASP A 116 4.83 26.77 9.84
N LEU A 117 4.37 25.66 10.39
CA LEU A 117 2.97 25.33 10.59
C LEU A 117 2.70 25.03 12.06
N LYS A 118 1.46 25.22 12.48
CA LYS A 118 0.96 24.80 13.79
C LYS A 118 -0.31 23.98 13.61
N CYS A 119 -0.43 22.89 14.35
CA CYS A 119 -1.62 22.04 14.36
C CYS A 119 -1.91 21.53 15.78
N ASP A 120 -3.16 21.20 16.05
CA ASP A 120 -3.59 20.60 17.32
C ASP A 120 -3.16 19.13 17.40
N LEU A 121 -3.10 18.44 16.25
CA LEU A 121 -2.77 17.03 16.14
C LEU A 121 -1.93 16.76 14.89
N LEU A 122 -0.79 16.10 15.06
CA LEU A 122 0.03 15.57 13.96
C LEU A 122 -0.18 14.06 13.85
N ILE A 123 -0.54 13.60 12.64
CA ILE A 123 -0.74 12.18 12.33
C ILE A 123 0.38 11.73 11.37
N GLY A 124 1.20 10.78 11.83
CA GLY A 124 2.19 10.11 10.98
C GLY A 124 1.56 8.97 10.19
N ALA A 125 1.37 9.17 8.88
CA ALA A 125 0.89 8.17 7.94
C ALA A 125 1.95 7.85 6.85
N ASP A 126 3.20 7.98 7.20
CA ASP A 126 4.40 8.06 6.37
C ASP A 126 5.15 6.71 6.20
N GLY A 127 4.42 5.60 6.38
CA GLY A 127 4.82 4.25 5.95
C GLY A 127 5.96 3.59 6.73
N ALA A 128 6.63 2.61 6.12
CA ALA A 128 7.62 1.75 6.76
C ALA A 128 8.87 2.52 7.21
N HIS A 129 9.27 3.54 6.46
CA HIS A 129 10.41 4.39 6.76
C HIS A 129 10.03 5.69 7.47
N SER A 130 8.92 5.70 8.17
CA SER A 130 8.30 6.83 8.85
C SER A 130 9.31 7.80 9.47
N TRP A 131 9.26 9.06 9.03
CA TRP A 131 9.95 10.16 9.65
C TRP A 131 9.37 10.44 11.03
N THR A 132 8.04 10.51 11.15
CA THR A 132 7.31 10.75 12.40
C THR A 132 7.73 9.78 13.48
N ARG A 133 7.74 8.47 13.17
CA ARG A 133 8.17 7.43 14.11
C ARG A 133 9.61 7.63 14.59
N ARG A 134 10.53 7.93 13.67
CA ARG A 134 11.96 8.14 14.03
C ARG A 134 12.15 9.41 14.83
N TYR A 135 11.52 10.49 14.40
CA TYR A 135 11.62 11.81 15.01
C TYR A 135 11.14 11.78 16.46
N PHE A 136 9.96 11.25 16.71
CA PHE A 136 9.36 11.16 18.05
C PHE A 136 9.80 9.90 18.83
N LYS A 137 10.78 9.14 18.34
CA LYS A 137 11.35 7.96 19.01
C LYS A 137 10.29 6.92 19.42
N MET A 138 9.28 6.70 18.59
CA MET A 138 8.13 5.83 18.85
C MET A 138 8.45 4.32 18.76
N GLY A 139 9.71 3.95 18.85
CA GLY A 139 10.18 2.57 18.76
C GLY A 139 10.45 2.12 17.32
N ARG A 140 10.81 0.86 17.17
CA ARG A 140 11.08 0.24 15.85
C ARG A 140 10.15 -0.94 15.63
N PRO A 141 9.73 -1.23 14.38
CA PRO A 141 9.09 -2.50 14.07
C PRO A 141 9.98 -3.67 14.50
N LYS A 142 9.38 -4.72 15.05
CA LYS A 142 10.11 -5.93 15.44
C LYS A 142 10.64 -6.69 14.22
N GLU A 143 9.90 -6.64 13.13
CA GLU A 143 10.25 -7.30 11.87
C GLU A 143 10.07 -6.32 10.70
N MET A 144 10.95 -6.43 9.72
CA MET A 144 10.83 -5.76 8.43
C MET A 144 10.73 -6.83 7.35
N MET A 145 9.79 -6.62 6.43
CA MET A 145 9.61 -7.45 5.26
C MET A 145 10.13 -6.70 4.04
N ILE A 146 10.72 -7.44 3.11
CA ILE A 146 11.18 -6.93 1.83
C ILE A 146 10.32 -7.58 0.75
N GLY A 147 9.85 -6.78 -0.19
CA GLY A 147 9.04 -7.26 -1.29
C GLY A 147 9.48 -6.68 -2.62
N PHE A 148 9.26 -7.45 -3.66
CA PHE A 148 9.42 -7.03 -5.05
C PHE A 148 8.13 -7.39 -5.80
N GLN A 149 7.73 -6.55 -6.75
CA GLN A 149 6.62 -6.86 -7.64
C GLN A 149 6.85 -6.26 -9.04
N ALA A 150 6.23 -6.91 -10.04
CA ALA A 150 6.20 -6.45 -11.41
C ALA A 150 4.88 -6.82 -12.08
N ASP A 151 4.45 -6.02 -13.04
CA ASP A 151 3.35 -6.37 -13.93
C ASP A 151 3.92 -7.08 -15.17
N VAL A 152 3.31 -8.21 -15.53
CA VAL A 152 3.72 -9.08 -16.65
C VAL A 152 2.50 -9.50 -17.46
N SER A 153 2.69 -9.92 -18.70
CA SER A 153 1.66 -10.45 -19.59
C SER A 153 2.01 -11.85 -20.08
N GLY A 154 1.02 -12.55 -20.64
CA GLY A 154 1.23 -13.88 -21.22
C GLY A 154 1.34 -15.00 -20.19
N LEU A 155 0.82 -14.82 -18.97
CA LEU A 155 0.68 -15.90 -18.00
C LEU A 155 -0.72 -16.51 -18.11
N GLU A 156 -0.75 -17.84 -18.11
CA GLU A 156 -1.99 -18.59 -17.98
C GLU A 156 -2.32 -18.79 -16.51
N GLY A 157 -3.61 -18.76 -16.16
CA GLY A 157 -4.08 -18.98 -14.81
C GLY A 157 -5.59 -19.20 -14.77
N LYS A 158 -6.12 -19.63 -13.61
CA LYS A 158 -7.56 -19.75 -13.42
C LYS A 158 -8.17 -18.33 -13.38
N PRO A 159 -9.13 -18.01 -14.26
CA PRO A 159 -9.79 -16.70 -14.26
C PRO A 159 -10.36 -16.37 -12.87
N ASN A 160 -10.22 -15.09 -12.45
CA ASN A 160 -10.71 -14.59 -11.16
C ASN A 160 -10.09 -15.26 -9.92
N TRP A 161 -8.98 -15.96 -10.07
CA TRP A 161 -8.26 -16.56 -8.95
C TRP A 161 -6.82 -16.03 -8.92
N LEU A 162 -6.35 -15.69 -7.74
CA LEU A 162 -4.94 -15.43 -7.55
C LEU A 162 -4.20 -16.72 -7.16
N GLU A 163 -2.91 -16.76 -7.38
CA GLU A 163 -2.06 -17.85 -6.96
C GLU A 163 -1.08 -17.39 -5.88
N MET A 164 -0.86 -18.25 -4.89
CA MET A 164 0.11 -18.04 -3.82
C MET A 164 1.05 -19.22 -3.76
N TYR A 165 2.33 -18.94 -3.78
CA TYR A 165 3.39 -19.94 -3.72
C TYR A 165 4.16 -19.81 -2.41
N THR A 166 4.31 -20.91 -1.69
CA THR A 166 5.00 -20.96 -0.40
C THR A 166 6.27 -21.83 -0.48
N GLY A 167 7.17 -21.64 0.46
CA GLY A 167 8.38 -22.43 0.57
C GLY A 167 9.64 -21.58 0.60
N LYS A 168 10.67 -22.12 1.30
CA LYS A 168 11.92 -21.42 1.55
C LYS A 168 12.73 -21.09 0.29
N ASP A 169 12.54 -21.88 -0.80
CA ASP A 169 13.26 -21.69 -2.05
C ASP A 169 12.56 -20.67 -2.97
N VAL A 170 11.26 -20.37 -2.71
CA VAL A 170 10.49 -19.38 -3.46
C VAL A 170 10.40 -18.06 -2.69
N ALA A 171 10.01 -18.12 -1.42
CA ALA A 171 9.78 -16.96 -0.58
C ALA A 171 10.10 -17.29 0.88
N PRO A 172 11.36 -17.19 1.31
CA PRO A 172 11.77 -17.52 2.68
C PRO A 172 10.94 -16.77 3.72
N GLY A 173 10.26 -17.53 4.58
CA GLY A 173 9.45 -17.01 5.69
C GLY A 173 8.07 -16.45 5.32
N LEU A 174 7.74 -16.27 4.00
CA LEU A 174 6.45 -15.74 3.55
C LEU A 174 5.94 -16.44 2.27
N PHE A 175 5.56 -15.68 1.23
CA PHE A 175 4.98 -16.22 -0.01
C PHE A 175 5.25 -15.33 -1.22
N ALA A 176 5.17 -15.93 -2.41
CA ALA A 176 5.06 -15.24 -3.68
C ALA A 176 3.63 -15.30 -4.21
N TRP A 177 3.28 -14.42 -5.13
CA TRP A 177 1.95 -14.33 -5.70
C TRP A 177 1.95 -14.12 -7.21
N VAL A 178 0.86 -14.56 -7.83
CA VAL A 178 0.45 -14.20 -9.19
C VAL A 178 -0.99 -13.71 -9.10
N ILE A 179 -1.24 -12.46 -9.42
CA ILE A 179 -2.53 -11.80 -9.25
C ILE A 179 -3.01 -11.31 -10.61
N PRO A 180 -4.17 -11.77 -11.13
CA PRO A 180 -4.70 -11.28 -12.39
C PRO A 180 -5.09 -9.80 -12.26
N THR A 181 -4.69 -8.99 -13.25
CA THR A 181 -5.00 -7.55 -13.31
C THR A 181 -5.90 -7.19 -14.50
N GLY A 182 -6.43 -8.21 -15.17
CA GLY A 182 -7.26 -8.06 -16.39
C GLY A 182 -6.43 -7.96 -17.67
N ASN A 183 -7.08 -8.13 -18.83
CA ASN A 183 -6.47 -7.97 -20.16
C ASN A 183 -5.16 -8.77 -20.35
N ASP A 184 -5.16 -10.05 -19.99
CA ASP A 184 -3.97 -10.94 -20.08
C ASP A 184 -2.75 -10.43 -19.29
N SER A 185 -2.98 -9.58 -18.30
CA SER A 185 -1.95 -9.01 -17.42
C SER A 185 -2.05 -9.58 -16.02
N HIS A 186 -0.89 -9.79 -15.41
CA HIS A 186 -0.77 -10.30 -14.04
C HIS A 186 0.25 -9.47 -13.28
N ARG A 187 0.03 -9.33 -11.99
CA ARG A 187 0.99 -8.78 -11.04
C ARG A 187 1.62 -9.91 -10.27
N ILE A 188 2.90 -10.12 -10.53
CA ILE A 188 3.72 -11.09 -9.80
C ILE A 188 4.52 -10.40 -8.72
N GLY A 189 4.83 -11.13 -7.67
CA GLY A 189 5.72 -10.60 -6.64
C GLY A 189 6.03 -11.61 -5.56
N VAL A 190 6.90 -11.20 -4.66
CA VAL A 190 7.37 -11.99 -3.54
C VAL A 190 7.56 -11.11 -2.31
N TRP A 191 7.22 -11.66 -1.16
CA TRP A 191 7.61 -11.13 0.14
C TRP A 191 8.50 -12.11 0.85
N SER A 192 9.50 -11.56 1.56
CA SER A 192 10.34 -12.34 2.45
C SER A 192 10.67 -11.52 3.70
N ARG A 193 10.94 -12.19 4.81
CA ARG A 193 11.52 -11.54 5.97
C ARG A 193 12.98 -11.26 5.72
N ALA A 194 13.45 -10.07 6.07
CA ALA A 194 14.83 -9.68 5.79
C ALA A 194 15.88 -10.65 6.37
N HIS A 195 15.60 -11.22 7.55
CA HIS A 195 16.52 -12.18 8.19
C HIS A 195 16.49 -13.59 7.58
N ASP A 196 15.40 -13.97 6.89
CA ASP A 196 15.28 -15.28 6.25
C ASP A 196 15.94 -15.33 4.86
N LEU A 197 16.36 -14.19 4.34
CA LEU A 197 17.01 -14.11 3.02
C LEU A 197 18.45 -14.70 3.00
N GLU A 198 19.10 -14.87 4.14
CA GLU A 198 20.44 -15.47 4.27
C GLU A 198 21.46 -14.88 3.28
N GLY A 199 21.43 -13.57 3.07
CA GLY A 199 22.29 -12.87 2.11
C GLY A 199 21.84 -12.94 0.65
N ARG A 200 20.68 -13.56 0.35
CA ARG A 200 20.06 -13.49 -0.99
C ARG A 200 19.35 -12.14 -1.17
N SER A 201 19.34 -11.64 -2.39
CA SER A 201 18.46 -10.53 -2.79
C SER A 201 17.05 -11.06 -3.14
N VAL A 202 16.03 -10.25 -2.90
CA VAL A 202 14.66 -10.51 -3.38
C VAL A 202 14.57 -10.14 -4.85
#